data_5767baad538d62d8af8c929df362ba92
#
_entry.id   5767baad538d62d8af8c929df362ba92
#
_cell.length_a   1.000
_cell.length_b   1.000
_cell.length_c   1.000
_cell.angle_alpha   90.00
_cell.angle_beta   90.00
_cell.angle_gamma   90.00
#
_symmetry.space_group_name_H-M   'P 1'
#
loop_
_entity.id
_entity.type
_entity.pdbx_description
1 polymer ?
#
loop_
_entity_poly.entity_id
_entity_poly.type
_entity_poly.pdbx_seq_one_letter_code
_entity_poly.pdbx_strand_id
1 'polypeptide(L)'
;MNYIDVCNQLNIEMNIDSIGTSGEDIAKTIFGYLSIFRVVFLGERCPIVDFYVEIANDKECPYSFLVQVKTTTSELDERGRLLVEVPYEKYKALCHRPIPTYLGGVNLNNHTLFVRPAFCETEHVSFIEPKMVLGLHDILDCGSKLLTIKRDVINYWENLKAGEYKKAYRSII
;
A
#
# COMPACT_ATOMS: atom_id res chain seq x y z
N MET A 1 22.70 -9.21 -3.59
CA MET A 1 23.14 -7.82 -3.36
C MET A 1 21.90 -7.05 -2.98
N ASN A 2 21.85 -6.46 -1.80
CA ASN A 2 20.70 -5.68 -1.34
C ASN A 2 20.79 -4.22 -1.81
N TYR A 3 19.73 -3.44 -1.61
CA TYR A 3 19.66 -2.05 -2.03
C TYR A 3 20.78 -1.18 -1.41
N ILE A 4 21.09 -1.42 -0.14
CA ILE A 4 22.15 -0.71 0.60
C ILE A 4 23.51 -1.01 -0.02
N ASP A 5 23.81 -2.28 -0.35
CA ASP A 5 25.08 -2.67 -0.97
C ASP A 5 25.30 -1.98 -2.32
N VAL A 6 24.22 -1.86 -3.13
CA VAL A 6 24.26 -1.14 -4.41
C VAL A 6 24.58 0.34 -4.21
N CYS A 7 23.89 0.99 -3.28
CA CYS A 7 24.15 2.42 -2.99
C CYS A 7 25.59 2.64 -2.51
N ASN A 8 26.09 1.79 -1.61
CA ASN A 8 27.46 1.86 -1.12
C ASN A 8 28.50 1.67 -2.25
N GLN A 9 28.27 0.71 -3.16
CA GLN A 9 29.18 0.47 -4.30
C GLN A 9 29.20 1.66 -5.29
N LEU A 10 28.07 2.36 -5.42
CA LEU A 10 27.95 3.51 -6.32
C LEU A 10 28.29 4.84 -5.64
N ASN A 11 28.71 4.81 -4.37
CA ASN A 11 28.93 6.01 -3.54
C ASN A 11 27.70 6.94 -3.51
N ILE A 12 26.50 6.38 -3.52
CA ILE A 12 25.26 7.13 -3.40
C ILE A 12 24.96 7.32 -1.93
N GLU A 13 24.92 8.57 -1.49
CA GLU A 13 24.56 8.92 -0.11
C GLU A 13 23.06 8.69 0.08
N MET A 14 22.73 7.76 0.99
CA MET A 14 21.34 7.49 1.34
C MET A 14 20.92 8.33 2.53
N ASN A 15 19.84 9.05 2.37
CA ASN A 15 19.14 9.68 3.48
C ASN A 15 17.71 9.14 3.62
N ILE A 16 17.05 9.47 4.72
CA ILE A 16 15.68 8.98 5.01
C ILE A 16 14.70 9.42 3.90
N ASP A 17 14.86 10.60 3.35
CA ASP A 17 13.97 11.14 2.31
C ASP A 17 14.14 10.37 0.99
N SER A 18 15.38 10.04 0.60
CA SER A 18 15.63 9.25 -0.61
C SER A 18 15.08 7.80 -0.50
N ILE A 19 15.16 7.21 0.69
CA ILE A 19 14.56 5.89 0.98
C ILE A 19 13.03 5.98 0.85
N GLY A 20 12.42 6.99 1.41
CA GLY A 20 10.97 7.24 1.32
C GLY A 20 10.52 7.37 -0.13
N THR A 21 11.15 8.26 -0.89
CA THR A 21 10.84 8.52 -2.30
C THR A 21 10.98 7.27 -3.15
N SER A 22 12.06 6.47 -2.96
CA SER A 22 12.25 5.21 -3.69
C SER A 22 11.14 4.20 -3.41
N GLY A 23 10.65 4.12 -2.19
CA GLY A 23 9.54 3.24 -1.83
C GLY A 23 8.21 3.70 -2.44
N GLU A 24 7.96 4.99 -2.47
CA GLU A 24 6.79 5.57 -3.13
C GLU A 24 6.79 5.28 -4.63
N ASP A 25 7.93 5.40 -5.30
CA ASP A 25 8.08 5.09 -6.72
C ASP A 25 7.82 3.61 -7.02
N ILE A 26 8.31 2.70 -6.18
CA ILE A 26 8.03 1.26 -6.28
C ILE A 26 6.54 1.00 -6.10
N ALA A 27 5.91 1.54 -5.08
CA ALA A 27 4.48 1.37 -4.82
C ALA A 27 3.63 1.91 -5.97
N LYS A 28 3.97 3.09 -6.49
CA LYS A 28 3.32 3.70 -7.65
C LYS A 28 3.43 2.81 -8.89
N THR A 29 4.61 2.26 -9.15
CA THR A 29 4.87 1.37 -10.29
C THR A 29 4.04 0.10 -10.17
N ILE A 30 4.01 -0.54 -8.99
CA ILE A 30 3.25 -1.76 -8.73
C ILE A 30 1.74 -1.52 -8.90
N PHE A 31 1.18 -0.50 -8.26
CA PHE A 31 -0.25 -0.20 -8.38
C PHE A 31 -0.64 0.24 -9.81
N GLY A 32 0.24 0.96 -10.52
CA GLY A 32 0.02 1.37 -11.92
C GLY A 32 0.17 0.23 -12.92
N TYR A 33 0.66 -0.93 -12.49
CA TYR A 33 0.91 -2.06 -13.35
C TYR A 33 -0.38 -2.62 -13.97
N LEU A 34 -0.31 -3.04 -15.23
CA LEU A 34 -1.46 -3.54 -16.02
C LEU A 34 -2.59 -2.51 -16.22
N SER A 35 -2.39 -1.26 -15.87
CA SER A 35 -3.41 -0.20 -15.99
C SER A 35 -4.75 -0.56 -15.32
N ILE A 36 -4.70 -1.40 -14.26
CA ILE A 36 -5.88 -1.73 -13.44
C ILE A 36 -6.29 -0.52 -12.62
N PHE A 37 -5.32 0.25 -12.16
CA PHE A 37 -5.50 1.45 -11.36
C PHE A 37 -4.86 2.67 -12.01
N ARG A 38 -5.42 3.83 -11.72
CA ARG A 38 -4.83 5.13 -11.95
C ARG A 38 -4.32 5.67 -10.61
N VAL A 39 -3.03 5.86 -10.50
CA VAL A 39 -2.36 6.26 -9.25
C VAL A 39 -2.02 7.74 -9.29
N VAL A 40 -2.50 8.49 -8.30
CA VAL A 40 -2.22 9.92 -8.14
C VAL A 40 -1.44 10.13 -6.85
N PHE A 41 -0.24 10.68 -6.95
CA PHE A 41 0.57 11.03 -5.80
C PHE A 41 0.03 12.31 -5.15
N LEU A 42 -0.20 12.27 -3.84
CA LEU A 42 -0.72 13.40 -3.07
C LEU A 42 0.39 14.22 -2.41
N GLY A 43 1.51 13.59 -2.09
CA GLY A 43 2.69 14.22 -1.50
C GLY A 43 2.38 14.99 -0.22
N GLU A 44 3.08 16.07 -0.02
CA GLU A 44 2.97 16.94 1.16
C GLU A 44 1.57 17.56 1.37
N ARG A 45 0.74 17.56 0.34
CA ARG A 45 -0.65 18.07 0.41
C ARG A 45 -1.55 17.23 1.29
N CYS A 46 -1.17 15.98 1.55
CA CYS A 46 -1.92 15.09 2.41
C CYS A 46 -0.97 14.28 3.32
N PRO A 47 -0.59 14.80 4.49
CA PRO A 47 0.48 14.24 5.33
C PRO A 47 0.20 12.86 5.91
N ILE A 48 -1.00 12.29 5.68
CA ILE A 48 -1.42 11.00 6.24
C ILE A 48 -1.47 9.91 5.17
N VAL A 49 -1.61 10.26 3.89
CA VAL A 49 -1.66 9.32 2.77
C VAL A 49 -0.80 9.82 1.61
N ASP A 50 -0.14 8.91 0.94
CA ASP A 50 0.76 9.23 -0.16
C ASP A 50 0.06 9.16 -1.51
N PHE A 51 -0.91 8.26 -1.65
CA PHE A 51 -1.61 8.06 -2.92
C PHE A 51 -3.12 8.05 -2.78
N TYR A 52 -3.75 8.66 -3.77
CA TYR A 52 -5.13 8.44 -4.16
C TYR A 52 -5.14 7.53 -5.39
N VAL A 53 -5.87 6.43 -5.32
CA VAL A 53 -5.88 5.41 -6.36
C VAL A 53 -7.31 5.18 -6.84
N GLU A 54 -7.52 5.30 -8.15
CA GLU A 54 -8.81 5.06 -8.82
C GLU A 54 -8.78 3.75 -9.59
N ILE A 55 -9.90 3.06 -9.67
CA ILE A 55 -10.06 1.93 -10.58
C ILE A 55 -10.13 2.49 -12.01
N ALA A 56 -9.19 2.07 -12.87
CA ALA A 56 -9.14 2.52 -14.24
C ALA A 56 -10.34 2.01 -15.06
N ASN A 57 -10.77 2.82 -16.04
CA ASN A 57 -11.85 2.50 -16.98
C ASN A 57 -13.27 2.37 -16.39
N ASP A 58 -13.48 2.80 -15.16
CA ASP A 58 -14.84 2.95 -14.62
C ASP A 58 -15.36 4.35 -14.94
N LYS A 59 -16.19 4.44 -15.99
CA LYS A 59 -16.67 5.74 -16.51
C LYS A 59 -17.83 6.33 -15.70
N GLU A 60 -18.55 5.51 -14.95
CA GLU A 60 -19.80 5.94 -14.30
C GLU A 60 -19.60 6.36 -12.85
N CYS A 61 -18.66 5.76 -12.15
CA CYS A 61 -18.31 6.14 -10.79
C CYS A 61 -16.91 5.64 -10.46
N PRO A 62 -15.90 6.49 -10.44
CA PRO A 62 -14.53 6.04 -10.15
C PRO A 62 -14.45 5.60 -8.69
N TYR A 63 -14.54 4.28 -8.48
CA TYR A 63 -14.24 3.72 -7.18
C TYR A 63 -12.76 3.93 -6.86
N SER A 64 -12.52 4.38 -5.66
CA SER A 64 -11.18 4.80 -5.24
C SER A 64 -10.83 4.28 -3.86
N PHE A 65 -9.54 4.28 -3.57
CA PHE A 65 -8.99 3.98 -2.27
C PHE A 65 -7.75 4.84 -2.00
N LEU A 66 -7.33 4.86 -0.75
CA LEU A 66 -6.14 5.59 -0.32
C LEU A 66 -5.03 4.62 0.07
N VAL A 67 -3.79 5.04 -0.10
CA VAL A 67 -2.62 4.27 0.32
C VAL A 67 -1.65 5.17 1.07
N GLN A 68 -1.26 4.73 2.27
CA GLN A 68 -0.09 5.23 2.98
C GLN A 68 1.06 4.26 2.75
N VAL A 69 2.21 4.74 2.33
CA VAL A 69 3.41 3.93 2.12
C VAL A 69 4.40 4.12 3.26
N LYS A 70 5.00 3.03 3.68
CA LYS A 70 6.16 2.99 4.57
C LYS A 70 7.26 2.17 3.91
N THR A 71 8.47 2.65 3.97
CA THR A 71 9.61 2.04 3.30
C THR A 71 10.64 1.57 4.31
N THR A 72 11.20 0.40 4.08
CA THR A 72 12.26 -0.16 4.91
C THR A 72 13.31 -0.89 4.06
N THR A 73 14.52 -0.91 4.57
CA THR A 73 15.64 -1.73 4.08
C THR A 73 15.90 -2.93 5.01
N SER A 74 15.06 -3.12 6.03
CA SER A 74 15.22 -4.24 6.96
C SER A 74 14.87 -5.57 6.30
N GLU A 75 15.55 -6.62 6.74
CA GLU A 75 15.18 -7.99 6.39
C GLU A 75 13.78 -8.33 6.94
N LEU A 76 13.13 -9.30 6.29
CA LEU A 76 11.90 -9.85 6.83
C LEU A 76 12.20 -10.64 8.11
N ASP A 77 11.26 -10.65 9.04
CA ASP A 77 11.42 -11.48 10.23
C ASP A 77 11.27 -12.99 9.91
N GLU A 78 11.47 -13.83 10.93
CA GLU A 78 11.39 -15.30 10.81
C GLU A 78 10.03 -15.81 10.28
N ARG A 79 8.98 -14.99 10.36
CA ARG A 79 7.63 -15.28 9.84
C ARG A 79 7.37 -14.66 8.46
N GLY A 80 8.37 -14.07 7.84
CA GLY A 80 8.25 -13.39 6.55
C GLY A 80 7.49 -12.06 6.63
N ARG A 81 7.34 -11.46 7.83
CA ARG A 81 6.65 -10.18 8.02
C ARG A 81 7.60 -9.04 7.77
N LEU A 82 7.07 -7.98 7.16
CA LEU A 82 7.82 -6.74 6.95
C LEU A 82 7.72 -5.84 8.19
N LEU A 83 8.87 -5.47 8.74
CA LEU A 83 8.95 -4.51 9.84
C LEU A 83 8.68 -3.10 9.30
N VAL A 84 7.57 -2.51 9.74
CA VAL A 84 7.21 -1.11 9.49
C VAL A 84 6.60 -0.54 10.75
N GLU A 85 6.97 0.67 11.10
CA GLU A 85 6.43 1.34 12.27
C GLU A 85 5.50 2.46 11.85
N VAL A 86 4.24 2.35 12.28
CA VAL A 86 3.23 3.40 12.09
C VAL A 86 2.71 3.82 13.47
N PRO A 87 3.00 5.05 13.91
CA PRO A 87 2.50 5.55 15.19
C PRO A 87 0.98 5.44 15.29
N TYR A 88 0.49 5.12 16.48
CA TYR A 88 -0.93 4.91 16.76
C TYR A 88 -1.83 6.00 16.22
N GLU A 89 -1.50 7.28 16.47
CA GLU A 89 -2.33 8.41 16.02
C GLU A 89 -2.41 8.50 14.50
N LYS A 90 -1.33 8.21 13.78
CA LYS A 90 -1.33 8.15 12.32
C LYS A 90 -2.16 6.98 11.82
N TYR A 91 -2.00 5.79 12.41
CA TYR A 91 -2.77 4.62 12.02
C TYR A 91 -4.27 4.81 12.29
N LYS A 92 -4.61 5.36 13.44
CA LYS A 92 -5.98 5.73 13.79
C LYS A 92 -6.60 6.69 12.77
N ALA A 93 -5.84 7.70 12.32
CA ALA A 93 -6.29 8.64 11.30
C ALA A 93 -6.52 7.98 9.94
N LEU A 94 -5.77 6.93 9.58
CA LEU A 94 -6.02 6.13 8.38
C LEU A 94 -7.33 5.34 8.50
N CYS A 95 -7.55 4.69 9.64
CA CYS A 95 -8.72 3.85 9.89
C CYS A 95 -10.04 4.60 9.89
N HIS A 96 -10.05 5.87 10.29
CA HIS A 96 -11.28 6.66 10.40
C HIS A 96 -11.71 7.36 9.10
N ARG A 97 -11.04 7.08 7.99
CA ARG A 97 -11.41 7.68 6.71
C ARG A 97 -12.62 6.99 6.09
N PRO A 98 -13.57 7.75 5.50
CA PRO A 98 -14.74 7.19 4.83
C PRO A 98 -14.43 6.63 3.44
N ILE A 99 -13.16 6.36 3.14
CA ILE A 99 -12.65 5.83 1.89
C ILE A 99 -11.81 4.61 2.24
N PRO A 100 -11.92 3.50 1.50
CA PRO A 100 -11.07 2.33 1.73
C PRO A 100 -9.60 2.76 1.77
N THR A 101 -8.91 2.40 2.84
CA THR A 101 -7.51 2.83 3.03
C THR A 101 -6.63 1.63 3.27
N TYR A 102 -5.49 1.61 2.60
CA TYR A 102 -4.48 0.56 2.75
C TYR A 102 -3.18 1.13 3.29
N LEU A 103 -2.51 0.34 4.09
CA LEU A 103 -1.12 0.54 4.46
C LEU A 103 -0.25 -0.31 3.55
N GLY A 104 0.66 0.31 2.82
CA GLY A 104 1.68 -0.31 2.01
C GLY A 104 3.03 -0.29 2.71
N GLY A 105 3.70 -1.42 2.81
CA GLY A 105 5.09 -1.51 3.25
C GLY A 105 5.98 -1.90 2.08
N VAL A 106 6.95 -1.09 1.73
CA VAL A 106 7.90 -1.41 0.65
C VAL A 106 9.20 -1.91 1.25
N ASN A 107 9.61 -3.10 0.82
CA ASN A 107 10.94 -3.61 1.06
C ASN A 107 11.84 -3.26 -0.13
N LEU A 108 12.81 -2.36 0.09
CA LEU A 108 13.73 -1.92 -0.96
C LEU A 108 14.70 -3.01 -1.41
N ASN A 109 15.02 -3.98 -0.55
CA ASN A 109 16.00 -5.01 -0.87
C ASN A 109 15.53 -5.96 -1.98
N ASN A 110 14.22 -6.19 -2.06
CA ASN A 110 13.62 -7.09 -3.04
C ASN A 110 12.54 -6.43 -3.91
N HIS A 111 12.34 -5.12 -3.77
CA HIS A 111 11.36 -4.33 -4.52
C HIS A 111 9.93 -4.89 -4.43
N THR A 112 9.54 -5.32 -3.24
CA THR A 112 8.20 -5.86 -2.99
C THR A 112 7.37 -4.90 -2.16
N LEU A 113 6.06 -4.91 -2.38
CA LEU A 113 5.06 -4.13 -1.67
C LEU A 113 4.16 -5.07 -0.89
N PHE A 114 4.21 -4.97 0.43
CA PHE A 114 3.28 -5.61 1.35
C PHE A 114 2.07 -4.71 1.54
N VAL A 115 0.88 -5.24 1.37
CA VAL A 115 -0.36 -4.46 1.47
C VAL A 115 -1.27 -5.03 2.55
N ARG A 116 -1.77 -4.16 3.42
CA ARG A 116 -2.83 -4.51 4.37
C ARG A 116 -3.89 -3.42 4.41
N PRO A 117 -5.16 -3.78 4.60
CA PRO A 117 -6.20 -2.80 4.89
C PRO A 117 -5.92 -2.10 6.23
N ALA A 118 -6.24 -0.81 6.32
CA ALA A 118 -6.16 -0.05 7.57
C ALA A 118 -7.50 -0.14 8.32
N PHE A 119 -7.51 -0.87 9.45
CA PHE A 119 -8.66 -1.02 10.34
C PHE A 119 -8.31 -0.60 11.77
N CYS A 120 -9.32 -0.18 12.53
CA CYS A 120 -9.17 0.31 13.91
C CYS A 120 -9.02 -0.77 14.98
N GLU A 121 -8.43 -1.91 14.70
CA GLU A 121 -8.36 -3.03 15.66
C GLU A 121 -7.04 -3.13 16.42
N THR A 122 -6.04 -2.32 16.10
CA THR A 122 -4.71 -2.39 16.72
C THR A 122 -4.27 -1.05 17.28
N GLU A 123 -3.55 -1.06 18.39
CA GLU A 123 -3.04 0.16 19.02
C GLU A 123 -1.94 0.82 18.17
N HIS A 124 -1.11 0.03 17.50
CA HIS A 124 -0.10 0.49 16.55
C HIS A 124 0.27 -0.62 15.58
N VAL A 125 0.93 -0.28 14.49
CA VAL A 125 1.40 -1.24 13.49
C VAL A 125 2.92 -1.26 13.52
N SER A 126 3.48 -2.42 13.89
CA SER A 126 4.92 -2.65 13.89
C SER A 126 5.39 -3.52 12.72
N PHE A 127 4.47 -4.23 12.07
CA PHE A 127 4.78 -5.08 10.91
C PHE A 127 3.56 -5.32 10.03
N ILE A 128 3.81 -5.72 8.79
CA ILE A 128 2.78 -6.17 7.84
C ILE A 128 2.99 -7.65 7.55
N GLU A 129 1.90 -8.41 7.70
CA GLU A 129 1.87 -9.84 7.41
C GLU A 129 2.03 -10.09 5.89
N PRO A 130 2.64 -11.22 5.46
CA PRO A 130 2.86 -11.53 4.06
C PRO A 130 1.61 -12.07 3.35
N LYS A 131 0.42 -11.62 3.75
CA LYS A 131 -0.86 -12.06 3.15
C LYS A 131 -1.07 -11.50 1.74
N MET A 132 -0.65 -10.28 1.52
CA MET A 132 -0.75 -9.60 0.23
C MET A 132 0.61 -8.97 -0.08
N VAL A 133 1.44 -9.69 -0.80
CA VAL A 133 2.76 -9.23 -1.25
C VAL A 133 2.76 -9.14 -2.77
N LEU A 134 3.04 -7.94 -3.28
CA LEU A 134 3.10 -7.66 -4.70
C LEU A 134 4.55 -7.41 -5.11
N GLY A 135 4.95 -8.00 -6.23
CA GLY A 135 6.27 -7.79 -6.79
C GLY A 135 6.25 -7.99 -8.30
N LEU A 136 6.99 -7.18 -9.03
CA LEU A 136 7.03 -7.25 -10.50
C LEU A 136 7.87 -8.42 -11.03
N HIS A 137 8.53 -9.17 -10.15
CA HIS A 137 9.26 -10.40 -10.51
C HIS A 137 8.31 -11.56 -10.86
N ASP A 138 7.07 -11.54 -10.36
CA ASP A 138 6.00 -12.46 -10.74
C ASP A 138 4.77 -11.66 -11.22
N ILE A 139 4.71 -11.48 -12.52
CA ILE A 139 3.70 -10.64 -13.19
C ILE A 139 2.30 -11.19 -13.03
N LEU A 140 2.13 -12.52 -13.11
CA LEU A 140 0.82 -13.16 -13.01
C LEU A 140 0.28 -13.09 -11.58
N ASP A 141 1.12 -13.38 -10.60
CA ASP A 141 0.77 -13.28 -9.19
C ASP A 141 0.46 -11.84 -8.80
N CYS A 142 1.30 -10.88 -9.21
CA CYS A 142 1.05 -9.46 -8.99
C CYS A 142 -0.29 -9.02 -9.58
N GLY A 143 -0.57 -9.35 -10.84
CA GLY A 143 -1.84 -9.03 -11.51
C GLY A 143 -3.04 -9.62 -10.80
N SER A 144 -2.97 -10.88 -10.38
CA SER A 144 -4.01 -11.57 -9.61
C SER A 144 -4.34 -10.85 -8.29
N LYS A 145 -3.31 -10.41 -7.58
CA LYS A 145 -3.45 -9.68 -6.32
C LYS A 145 -4.02 -8.27 -6.52
N LEU A 146 -3.60 -7.56 -7.58
CA LEU A 146 -4.19 -6.26 -7.93
C LEU A 146 -5.68 -6.39 -8.27
N LEU A 147 -6.09 -7.45 -8.96
CA LEU A 147 -7.50 -7.75 -9.23
C LEU A 147 -8.28 -8.08 -7.94
N THR A 148 -7.63 -8.71 -6.97
CA THR A 148 -8.24 -8.94 -5.66
C THR A 148 -8.50 -7.62 -4.94
N ILE A 149 -7.52 -6.72 -4.89
CA ILE A 149 -7.71 -5.37 -4.33
C ILE A 149 -8.83 -4.62 -5.06
N LYS A 150 -8.86 -4.67 -6.40
CA LYS A 150 -9.93 -4.07 -7.19
C LYS A 150 -11.31 -4.56 -6.77
N ARG A 151 -11.49 -5.89 -6.67
CA ARG A 151 -12.75 -6.50 -6.25
C ARG A 151 -13.16 -6.05 -4.84
N ASP A 152 -12.22 -6.01 -3.91
CA ASP A 152 -12.48 -5.63 -2.53
C ASP A 152 -12.90 -4.15 -2.43
N VAL A 153 -12.27 -3.27 -3.20
CA VAL A 153 -12.65 -1.85 -3.29
C VAL A 153 -14.05 -1.68 -3.89
N ILE A 154 -14.38 -2.40 -4.97
CA ILE A 154 -15.73 -2.38 -5.56
C ILE A 154 -16.76 -2.83 -4.52
N ASN A 155 -16.53 -3.96 -3.86
CA ASN A 155 -17.42 -4.50 -2.83
C ASN A 155 -17.64 -3.51 -1.69
N TYR A 156 -16.59 -2.82 -1.26
CA TYR A 156 -16.71 -1.77 -0.24
C TYR A 156 -17.70 -0.69 -0.66
N TRP A 157 -17.52 -0.12 -1.84
CA TRP A 157 -18.35 0.98 -2.32
C TRP A 157 -19.80 0.55 -2.61
N GLU A 158 -20.00 -0.67 -3.14
CA GLU A 158 -21.35 -1.21 -3.39
C GLU A 158 -22.09 -1.46 -2.06
N ASN A 159 -21.43 -2.04 -1.06
CA ASN A 159 -22.02 -2.22 0.26
C ASN A 159 -22.32 -0.87 0.94
N LEU A 160 -21.47 0.13 0.74
CA LEU A 160 -21.70 1.47 1.28
C LEU A 160 -22.92 2.12 0.63
N LYS A 161 -23.07 2.03 -0.69
CA LYS A 161 -24.26 2.51 -1.43
C LYS A 161 -25.55 1.82 -0.98
N ALA A 162 -25.47 0.53 -0.68
CA ALA A 162 -26.60 -0.24 -0.14
C ALA A 162 -26.94 0.08 1.33
N GLY A 163 -26.20 0.97 1.99
CA GLY A 163 -26.37 1.29 3.40
C GLY A 163 -25.82 0.23 4.36
N GLU A 164 -25.07 -0.74 3.86
CA GLU A 164 -24.53 -1.86 4.61
C GLU A 164 -23.13 -1.56 5.18
N TYR A 165 -23.00 -0.49 5.95
CA TYR A 165 -21.72 0.02 6.48
C TYR A 165 -20.83 -1.06 7.13
N LYS A 166 -21.41 -1.98 7.92
CA LYS A 166 -20.63 -3.04 8.58
C LYS A 166 -20.06 -4.04 7.58
N LYS A 167 -20.76 -4.32 6.48
CA LYS A 167 -20.27 -5.19 5.40
C LYS A 167 -19.22 -4.50 4.55
N ALA A 168 -19.36 -3.18 4.32
CA ALA A 168 -18.38 -2.41 3.58
C ALA A 168 -16.98 -2.56 4.19
N TYR A 169 -16.84 -2.41 5.50
CA TYR A 169 -15.54 -2.58 6.17
C TYR A 169 -15.03 -4.03 6.18
N ARG A 170 -15.91 -5.03 6.18
CA ARG A 170 -15.50 -6.44 6.13
C ARG A 170 -15.07 -6.93 4.75
N SER A 171 -15.49 -6.26 3.68
CA SER A 171 -15.14 -6.66 2.30
C SER A 171 -13.71 -6.31 1.89
N ILE A 172 -12.94 -5.65 2.75
CA ILE A 172 -11.55 -5.30 2.51
C ILE A 172 -10.57 -6.25 3.26
N ILE A 173 -11.00 -7.41 3.68
CA ILE A 173 -10.15 -8.34 4.49
C ILE A 173 -9.52 -9.38 3.58
#